data_05b885f615eeb8b598e9061cae4af203
#
_entry.id   05b885f615eeb8b598e9061cae4af203
#
_cell.length_a   1.000
_cell.length_b   1.000
_cell.length_c   1.000
_cell.angle_alpha   90.00
_cell.angle_beta   90.00
_cell.angle_gamma   90.00
#
_symmetry.space_group_name_H-M   'P 1'
#
loop_
_entity.id
_entity.type
_entity.pdbx_description
1 polymer ?
#
loop_
_entity_poly.entity_id
_entity_poly.type
_entity_poly.pdbx_seq_one_letter_code
_entity_poly.pdbx_strand_id
1 'polypeptide(L)'
;MATWQEFESAAPDMATGVAARFSAHKHHVLATIRKDGSPRVSGTEVEFREDGILRLGSMLNSMKALDLQRDPRFAIHSNPGHHSMDGGDAKISGQAVELTDADELQKIFDAAPPELSPYNVFDLDIDEVVLTSIVDDHMQIELWRPGFSVRIFTR
;
A
#
# COMPACT_ATOMS: atom_id res chain seq x y z
N MET A 1 -12.15 -6.37 -4.59
CA MET A 1 -11.00 -6.15 -3.68
C MET A 1 -10.21 -7.45 -3.55
N ALA A 2 -8.93 -7.35 -3.35
CA ALA A 2 -8.06 -8.52 -3.29
C ALA A 2 -6.97 -8.35 -2.22
N THR A 3 -6.44 -9.47 -1.72
CA THR A 3 -5.24 -9.51 -0.91
C THR A 3 -3.99 -9.38 -1.79
N TRP A 4 -2.84 -9.12 -1.18
CA TRP A 4 -1.56 -9.17 -1.87
C TRP A 4 -1.28 -10.54 -2.50
N GLN A 5 -1.61 -11.61 -1.78
CA GLN A 5 -1.43 -12.99 -2.29
C GLN A 5 -2.26 -13.27 -3.54
N GLU A 6 -3.48 -12.76 -3.60
CA GLU A 6 -4.33 -12.89 -4.79
C GLU A 6 -3.75 -12.12 -5.98
N PHE A 7 -3.25 -10.90 -5.75
CA PHE A 7 -2.55 -10.12 -6.78
C PHE A 7 -1.27 -10.83 -7.26
N GLU A 8 -0.43 -11.30 -6.33
CA GLU A 8 0.81 -12.01 -6.64
C GLU A 8 0.53 -13.29 -7.46
N SER A 9 -0.54 -14.01 -7.13
CA SER A 9 -0.95 -15.20 -7.87
C SER A 9 -1.47 -14.87 -9.27
N ALA A 10 -2.18 -13.75 -9.42
CA ALA A 10 -2.78 -13.33 -10.70
C ALA A 10 -1.76 -12.66 -11.64
N ALA A 11 -0.76 -11.97 -11.11
CA ALA A 11 0.21 -11.19 -11.88
C ALA A 11 1.63 -11.28 -11.26
N PRO A 12 2.26 -12.47 -11.23
CA PRO A 12 3.48 -12.71 -10.47
C PRO A 12 4.67 -11.83 -10.89
N ASP A 13 4.84 -11.58 -12.18
CA ASP A 13 5.95 -10.74 -12.67
C ASP A 13 5.76 -9.28 -12.26
N MET A 14 4.54 -8.77 -12.38
CA MET A 14 4.21 -7.41 -11.93
C MET A 14 4.35 -7.29 -10.42
N ALA A 15 3.90 -8.27 -9.66
CA ALA A 15 4.00 -8.30 -8.20
C ALA A 15 5.46 -8.26 -7.73
N THR A 16 6.36 -8.98 -8.41
CA THR A 16 7.81 -8.93 -8.14
C THR A 16 8.35 -7.50 -8.32
N GLY A 17 7.97 -6.81 -9.38
CA GLY A 17 8.37 -5.42 -9.63
C GLY A 17 7.82 -4.45 -8.58
N VAL A 18 6.56 -4.60 -8.21
CA VAL A 18 5.90 -3.78 -7.17
C VAL A 18 6.57 -4.00 -5.81
N ALA A 19 6.78 -5.25 -5.40
CA ALA A 19 7.43 -5.57 -4.13
C ALA A 19 8.86 -5.00 -4.07
N ALA A 20 9.61 -5.04 -5.17
CA ALA A 20 10.93 -4.44 -5.26
C ALA A 20 10.90 -2.91 -5.02
N ARG A 21 9.88 -2.21 -5.52
CA ARG A 21 9.75 -0.76 -5.29
C ARG A 21 9.44 -0.42 -3.84
N PHE A 22 8.58 -1.21 -3.20
CA PHE A 22 8.25 -1.02 -1.79
C PHE A 22 9.38 -1.44 -0.84
N SER A 23 10.19 -2.44 -1.19
CA SER A 23 11.33 -2.86 -0.36
C SER A 23 12.60 -2.04 -0.55
N ALA A 24 12.69 -1.22 -1.61
CA ALA A 24 13.85 -0.36 -1.85
C ALA A 24 14.02 0.73 -0.78
N HIS A 25 12.92 1.18 -0.17
CA HIS A 25 12.90 2.19 0.89
C HIS A 25 11.88 1.82 1.96
N LYS A 26 12.10 2.28 3.18
CA LYS A 26 11.21 2.02 4.31
C LYS A 26 9.95 2.87 4.29
N HIS A 27 10.07 4.15 3.89
CA HIS A 27 8.97 5.11 3.94
C HIS A 27 8.38 5.36 2.55
N HIS A 28 7.07 5.44 2.52
CA HIS A 28 6.24 5.65 1.32
C HIS A 28 5.26 6.79 1.56
N VAL A 29 4.48 7.13 0.55
CA VAL A 29 3.52 8.22 0.59
C VAL A 29 2.10 7.64 0.55
N LEU A 30 1.33 7.93 1.60
CA LEU A 30 -0.08 7.53 1.75
C LEU A 30 -0.99 8.72 1.45
N ALA A 31 -1.97 8.52 0.60
CA ALA A 31 -3.09 9.45 0.39
C ALA A 31 -4.34 8.92 1.10
N THR A 32 -5.02 9.80 1.82
CA THR A 32 -6.30 9.57 2.49
C THR A 32 -7.25 10.74 2.19
N ILE A 33 -8.51 10.61 2.58
CA ILE A 33 -9.56 11.61 2.31
C ILE A 33 -9.97 12.28 3.61
N ARG A 34 -9.80 13.61 3.66
CA ARG A 34 -10.20 14.41 4.82
C ARG A 34 -11.73 14.49 4.94
N LYS A 35 -12.20 14.95 6.09
CA LYS A 35 -13.63 15.12 6.38
C LYS A 35 -14.36 16.00 5.36
N ASP A 36 -13.69 17.00 4.80
CA ASP A 36 -14.23 17.90 3.79
C ASP A 36 -14.13 17.35 2.34
N GLY A 37 -13.61 16.12 2.18
CA GLY A 37 -13.39 15.48 0.87
C GLY A 37 -12.08 15.83 0.19
N SER A 38 -11.29 16.74 0.75
CA SER A 38 -9.99 17.08 0.19
C SER A 38 -8.95 15.98 0.46
N PRO A 39 -7.94 15.80 -0.41
CA PRO A 39 -6.90 14.80 -0.20
C PRO A 39 -5.92 15.21 0.90
N ARG A 40 -5.45 14.21 1.65
CA ARG A 40 -4.32 14.31 2.58
C ARG A 40 -3.19 13.43 2.09
N VAL A 41 -1.98 13.90 2.22
CA VAL A 41 -0.76 13.12 1.99
C VAL A 41 -0.01 12.99 3.31
N SER A 42 0.46 11.77 3.60
CA SER A 42 1.22 11.46 4.83
C SER A 42 2.33 10.46 4.51
N GLY A 43 3.39 10.46 5.30
CA GLY A 43 4.36 9.36 5.28
C GLY A 43 3.76 8.10 5.91
N THR A 44 4.16 6.93 5.40
CA THR A 44 3.75 5.63 5.94
C THR A 44 4.80 4.56 5.68
N GLU A 45 4.75 3.50 6.48
CA GLU A 45 5.40 2.23 6.20
C GLU A 45 4.32 1.22 5.82
N VAL A 46 4.66 0.23 5.00
CA VAL A 46 3.76 -0.85 4.60
C VAL A 46 4.45 -2.18 4.88
N GLU A 47 3.79 -3.04 5.63
CA GLU A 47 4.25 -4.40 5.89
C GLU A 47 3.65 -5.36 4.86
N PHE A 48 4.51 -6.07 4.15
CA PHE A 48 4.16 -7.22 3.29
C PHE A 48 4.26 -8.47 4.15
N ARG A 49 3.12 -8.96 4.63
CA ARG A 49 3.07 -10.08 5.57
C ARG A 49 3.22 -11.42 4.88
N GLU A 50 3.74 -12.42 5.61
CA GLU A 50 3.88 -13.79 5.12
C GLU A 50 2.54 -14.47 4.80
N ASP A 51 1.44 -14.01 5.44
CA ASP A 51 0.08 -14.49 5.16
C ASP A 51 -0.54 -13.85 3.91
N GLY A 52 0.22 -13.05 3.18
CA GLY A 52 -0.22 -12.42 1.93
C GLY A 52 -1.13 -11.21 2.11
N ILE A 53 -1.15 -10.62 3.30
CA ILE A 53 -1.89 -9.39 3.60
C ILE A 53 -0.92 -8.21 3.62
N LEU A 54 -1.32 -7.08 3.06
CA LEU A 54 -0.64 -5.80 3.29
C LEU A 54 -1.20 -5.15 4.55
N ARG A 55 -0.32 -4.63 5.39
CA ARG A 55 -0.70 -3.98 6.66
C ARG A 55 0.00 -2.66 6.83
N LEU A 56 -0.68 -1.69 7.39
CA LEU A 56 -0.08 -0.45 7.88
C LEU A 56 -0.43 -0.19 9.35
N GLY A 57 0.55 0.32 10.08
CA GLY A 57 0.36 0.87 11.41
C GLY A 57 0.37 2.40 11.36
N SER A 58 -0.35 3.01 12.27
CA SER A 58 -0.40 4.47 12.40
C SER A 58 -0.47 4.87 13.86
N MET A 59 0.27 5.91 14.26
CA MET A 59 0.17 6.42 15.63
C MET A 59 -1.29 6.61 16.02
N LEU A 60 -1.61 6.23 17.24
CA LEU A 60 -2.99 6.21 17.74
C LEU A 60 -3.68 7.56 17.51
N ASN A 61 -4.85 7.51 16.87
CA ASN A 61 -5.65 8.68 16.54
C ASN A 61 -4.95 9.76 15.70
N SER A 62 -3.93 9.37 14.93
CA SER A 62 -3.33 10.28 13.94
C SER A 62 -4.39 10.71 12.91
N MET A 63 -4.16 11.84 12.23
CA MET A 63 -5.13 12.37 11.26
C MET A 63 -5.41 11.38 10.13
N LYS A 64 -4.38 10.66 9.65
CA LYS A 64 -4.57 9.61 8.62
C LYS A 64 -5.38 8.42 9.14
N ALA A 65 -5.21 8.03 10.42
CA ALA A 65 -6.03 6.97 11.02
C ALA A 65 -7.49 7.40 11.12
N LEU A 66 -7.77 8.61 11.58
CA LEU A 66 -9.13 9.17 11.64
C LEU A 66 -9.77 9.32 10.25
N ASP A 67 -8.97 9.69 9.24
CA ASP A 67 -9.43 9.70 7.85
C ASP A 67 -9.88 8.30 7.41
N LEU A 68 -9.02 7.28 7.59
CA LEU A 68 -9.30 5.90 7.16
C LEU A 68 -10.48 5.27 7.92
N GLN A 69 -10.68 5.62 9.18
CA GLN A 69 -11.86 5.18 9.95
C GLN A 69 -13.16 5.75 9.40
N ARG A 70 -13.13 6.97 8.87
CA ARG A 70 -14.30 7.65 8.30
C ARG A 70 -14.52 7.27 6.83
N ASP A 71 -13.46 7.21 6.04
CA ASP A 71 -13.45 6.86 4.62
C ASP A 71 -12.29 5.92 4.35
N PRO A 72 -12.55 4.63 4.13
CA PRO A 72 -11.49 3.62 4.07
C PRO A 72 -10.65 3.70 2.80
N ARG A 73 -10.99 4.53 1.82
CA ARG A 73 -10.25 4.64 0.56
C ARG A 73 -8.84 5.18 0.80
N PHE A 74 -7.88 4.52 0.21
CA PHE A 74 -6.48 4.93 0.27
C PHE A 74 -5.80 4.79 -1.10
N ALA A 75 -4.69 5.48 -1.26
CA ALA A 75 -3.69 5.19 -2.28
C ALA A 75 -2.29 5.32 -1.66
N ILE A 76 -1.40 4.40 -2.00
CA ILE A 76 0.00 4.46 -1.56
C ILE A 76 0.88 4.51 -2.81
N HIS A 77 1.78 5.49 -2.84
CA HIS A 77 2.87 5.58 -3.80
C HIS A 77 4.15 5.08 -3.13
N SER A 78 4.87 4.15 -3.77
CA SER A 78 6.20 3.75 -3.31
C SER A 78 7.09 4.98 -3.18
N ASN A 79 8.11 4.93 -2.33
CA ASN A 79 9.05 6.05 -2.21
C ASN A 79 9.48 6.50 -3.62
N PRO A 80 9.33 7.79 -3.95
CA PRO A 80 9.78 8.31 -5.24
C PRO A 80 11.28 8.06 -5.40
N GLY A 81 11.62 7.25 -6.37
CA GLY A 81 12.99 6.84 -6.60
C GLY A 81 13.85 7.95 -7.21
N HIS A 82 14.91 7.53 -7.88
CA HIS A 82 15.80 8.43 -8.59
C HIS A 82 15.08 9.10 -9.77
N HIS A 83 15.49 10.33 -10.11
CA HIS A 83 14.90 11.09 -11.23
C HIS A 83 15.00 10.40 -12.59
N SER A 84 15.92 9.44 -12.75
CA SER A 84 16.04 8.63 -13.96
C SER A 84 14.91 7.61 -14.13
N MET A 85 14.03 7.45 -13.14
CA MET A 85 13.01 6.38 -13.08
C MET A 85 13.60 4.96 -13.11
N ASP A 86 14.89 4.81 -12.77
CA ASP A 86 15.54 3.50 -12.69
C ASP A 86 14.82 2.61 -11.66
N GLY A 87 14.28 1.48 -12.16
CA GLY A 87 13.39 0.61 -11.41
C GLY A 87 11.94 1.07 -11.31
N GLY A 88 11.61 2.26 -11.78
CA GLY A 88 10.23 2.78 -11.83
C GLY A 88 9.63 3.16 -10.48
N ASP A 89 8.31 3.26 -10.44
CA ASP A 89 7.50 3.44 -9.24
C ASP A 89 6.29 2.50 -9.22
N ALA A 90 5.75 2.28 -8.03
CA ALA A 90 4.55 1.48 -7.85
C ALA A 90 3.50 2.21 -7.04
N LYS A 91 2.23 1.96 -7.35
CA LYS A 91 1.07 2.50 -6.65
C LYS A 91 0.10 1.38 -6.34
N ILE A 92 -0.45 1.42 -5.14
CA ILE A 92 -1.50 0.49 -4.68
C ILE A 92 -2.64 1.35 -4.15
N SER A 93 -3.86 1.07 -4.58
CA SER A 93 -5.05 1.72 -4.03
C SER A 93 -6.13 0.70 -3.69
N GLY A 94 -7.01 1.08 -2.79
CA GLY A 94 -8.08 0.20 -2.32
C GLY A 94 -8.75 0.73 -1.07
N GLN A 95 -9.11 -0.18 -0.16
CA GLN A 95 -9.77 0.14 1.09
C GLN A 95 -9.01 -0.43 2.28
N ALA A 96 -8.87 0.38 3.31
CA ALA A 96 -8.23 0.00 4.56
C ALA A 96 -9.29 -0.52 5.55
N VAL A 97 -9.03 -1.68 6.14
CA VAL A 97 -9.90 -2.31 7.13
C VAL A 97 -9.21 -2.26 8.49
N GLU A 98 -9.76 -1.51 9.43
CA GLU A 98 -9.17 -1.42 10.76
C GLU A 98 -9.34 -2.74 11.53
N LEU A 99 -8.26 -3.22 12.14
CA LEU A 99 -8.32 -4.32 13.08
C LEU A 99 -8.90 -3.82 14.41
N THR A 100 -9.94 -4.51 14.88
CA THR A 100 -10.64 -4.18 16.13
C THR A 100 -10.68 -5.36 17.13
N ASP A 101 -10.27 -6.55 16.71
CA ASP A 101 -10.21 -7.71 17.60
C ASP A 101 -9.11 -7.52 18.65
N ALA A 102 -9.50 -7.52 19.93
CA ALA A 102 -8.61 -7.24 21.04
C ALA A 102 -7.49 -8.27 21.21
N ASP A 103 -7.76 -9.54 20.94
CA ASP A 103 -6.77 -10.62 21.09
C ASP A 103 -5.74 -10.57 19.95
N GLU A 104 -6.19 -10.25 18.74
CA GLU A 104 -5.30 -10.06 17.60
C GLU A 104 -4.41 -8.82 17.77
N LEU A 105 -4.99 -7.70 18.18
CA LEU A 105 -4.23 -6.48 18.48
C LEU A 105 -3.21 -6.70 19.59
N GLN A 106 -3.56 -7.44 20.66
CA GLN A 106 -2.63 -7.74 21.75
C GLN A 106 -1.41 -8.52 21.24
N LYS A 107 -1.60 -9.51 20.37
CA LYS A 107 -0.49 -10.26 19.76
C LYS A 107 0.42 -9.35 18.92
N ILE A 108 -0.15 -8.42 18.16
CA ILE A 108 0.60 -7.45 17.38
C ILE A 108 1.42 -6.54 18.29
N PHE A 109 0.81 -6.01 19.36
CA PHE A 109 1.48 -5.11 20.30
C PHE A 109 2.55 -5.81 21.12
N ASP A 110 2.35 -7.07 21.51
CA ASP A 110 3.35 -7.87 22.21
C ASP A 110 4.61 -8.13 21.37
N ALA A 111 4.46 -8.18 20.04
CA ALA A 111 5.57 -8.34 19.09
C ALA A 111 6.24 -7.01 18.70
N ALA A 112 5.61 -5.89 19.00
CA ALA A 112 6.12 -4.55 18.66
C ALA A 112 6.99 -3.97 19.81
N PRO A 113 7.89 -3.01 19.50
CA PRO A 113 8.56 -2.25 20.54
C PRO A 113 7.55 -1.56 21.47
N PRO A 114 7.70 -1.69 22.80
CA PRO A 114 6.71 -1.17 23.77
C PRO A 114 6.39 0.32 23.63
N GLU A 115 7.38 1.11 23.20
CA GLU A 115 7.24 2.55 23.00
C GLU A 115 6.34 2.94 21.83
N LEU A 116 6.03 1.99 20.93
CA LEU A 116 5.16 2.22 19.78
C LEU A 116 3.70 1.88 20.06
N SER A 117 3.41 1.11 21.10
CA SER A 117 2.06 0.62 21.42
C SER A 117 1.34 1.53 22.43
N PRO A 118 0.00 1.66 22.34
CA PRO A 118 -0.87 1.15 21.28
C PRO A 118 -0.84 2.04 20.02
N TYR A 119 -1.23 1.45 18.88
CA TYR A 119 -1.39 2.18 17.61
C TYR A 119 -2.55 1.61 16.80
N ASN A 120 -3.05 2.38 15.81
CA ASN A 120 -4.08 1.88 14.89
C ASN A 120 -3.45 0.95 13.85
N VAL A 121 -4.11 -0.16 13.56
CA VAL A 121 -3.67 -1.19 12.61
C VAL A 121 -4.73 -1.36 11.53
N PHE A 122 -4.32 -1.31 10.28
CA PHE A 122 -5.20 -1.48 9.12
C PHE A 122 -4.65 -2.55 8.19
N ASP A 123 -5.50 -3.49 7.81
CA ASP A 123 -5.25 -4.39 6.69
C ASP A 123 -5.76 -3.75 5.39
N LEU A 124 -5.04 -3.95 4.30
CA LEU A 124 -5.29 -3.26 3.05
C LEU A 124 -5.87 -4.23 2.01
N ASP A 125 -7.10 -3.99 1.62
CA ASP A 125 -7.73 -4.61 0.47
C ASP A 125 -7.42 -3.82 -0.80
N ILE A 126 -6.99 -4.52 -1.85
CA ILE A 126 -6.47 -3.92 -3.08
C ILE A 126 -7.57 -3.85 -4.14
N ASP A 127 -7.80 -2.66 -4.70
CA ASP A 127 -8.68 -2.43 -5.86
C ASP A 127 -7.87 -2.25 -7.16
N GLU A 128 -6.67 -1.70 -7.05
CA GLU A 128 -5.84 -1.41 -8.22
C GLU A 128 -4.35 -1.39 -7.85
N VAL A 129 -3.53 -1.93 -8.74
CA VAL A 129 -2.07 -1.83 -8.68
C VAL A 129 -1.55 -1.26 -10.00
N VAL A 130 -0.63 -0.30 -9.91
CA VAL A 130 0.04 0.30 -11.07
C VAL A 130 1.54 0.20 -10.89
N LEU A 131 2.23 -0.32 -11.88
CA LEU A 131 3.70 -0.31 -11.97
C LEU A 131 4.11 0.51 -13.17
N THR A 132 4.90 1.55 -12.94
CA THR A 132 5.47 2.39 -14.00
C THR A 132 6.96 2.12 -14.09
N SER A 133 7.47 1.88 -15.28
CA SER A 133 8.89 1.61 -15.53
C SER A 133 9.33 2.19 -16.87
N ILE A 134 10.63 2.34 -17.05
CA ILE A 134 11.22 2.73 -18.32
C ILE A 134 11.74 1.48 -19.01
N VAL A 135 11.25 1.21 -20.20
CA VAL A 135 11.63 0.06 -21.05
C VAL A 135 11.93 0.60 -22.45
N ASP A 136 13.15 0.39 -22.94
CA ASP A 136 13.57 0.78 -24.30
C ASP A 136 13.18 2.24 -24.66
N ASP A 137 13.52 3.20 -23.81
CA ASP A 137 13.23 4.63 -23.95
C ASP A 137 11.74 5.03 -23.90
N HIS A 138 10.84 4.10 -23.57
CA HIS A 138 9.44 4.43 -23.31
C HIS A 138 9.09 4.26 -21.84
N MET A 139 8.07 5.00 -21.41
CA MET A 139 7.39 4.75 -20.16
C MET A 139 6.39 3.61 -20.38
N GLN A 140 6.57 2.49 -19.67
CA GLN A 140 5.61 1.39 -19.62
C GLN A 140 4.80 1.48 -18.33
N ILE A 141 3.48 1.44 -18.47
CA ILE A 141 2.54 1.47 -17.36
C ILE A 141 1.77 0.15 -17.37
N GLU A 142 1.95 -0.65 -16.33
CA GLU A 142 1.19 -1.87 -16.10
C GLU A 142 0.10 -1.57 -15.08
N LEU A 143 -1.12 -1.97 -15.39
CA LEU A 143 -2.30 -1.79 -14.55
C LEU A 143 -2.96 -3.14 -14.30
N TRP A 144 -3.16 -3.46 -13.02
CA TRP A 144 -3.94 -4.63 -12.61
C TRP A 144 -5.11 -4.24 -11.71
N ARG A 145 -6.23 -4.94 -11.89
CA ARG A 145 -7.41 -4.89 -11.02
C ARG A 145 -7.92 -6.31 -10.77
N PRO A 146 -8.52 -6.60 -9.60
CA PRO A 146 -9.11 -7.91 -9.32
C PRO A 146 -10.07 -8.37 -10.42
N GLY A 147 -9.90 -9.62 -10.88
CA GLY A 147 -10.73 -10.22 -11.93
C GLY A 147 -10.34 -9.86 -13.36
N PHE A 148 -9.29 -9.07 -13.57
CA PHE A 148 -8.82 -8.69 -14.90
C PHE A 148 -7.36 -9.08 -15.13
N SER A 149 -7.01 -9.29 -16.40
CA SER A 149 -5.61 -9.43 -16.80
C SER A 149 -4.88 -8.09 -16.70
N VAL A 150 -3.56 -8.16 -16.53
CA VAL A 150 -2.70 -6.95 -16.58
C VAL A 150 -2.87 -6.25 -17.92
N ARG A 151 -3.10 -4.94 -17.86
CA ARG A 151 -3.15 -4.07 -19.04
C ARG A 151 -1.84 -3.29 -19.10
N ILE A 152 -1.26 -3.18 -20.31
CA ILE A 152 -0.01 -2.47 -20.54
C ILE A 152 -0.27 -1.27 -21.44
N PHE A 153 0.22 -0.12 -21.01
CA PHE A 153 0.18 1.13 -21.76
C PHE A 153 1.61 1.62 -22.00
N THR A 154 1.87 2.19 -23.14
CA THR A 154 3.16 2.81 -23.50
C THR A 154 2.96 4.31 -23.74
N ARG A 155 3.88 5.13 -23.23
CA ARG A 155 3.91 6.59 -23.38
C ARG A 155 5.28 7.07 -23.85
#